data_f43a482cbf07313abc404fb9ebbfdd25
#
_entry.id   f43a482cbf07313abc404fb9ebbfdd25
#
_cell.length_a   1.000
_cell.length_b   1.000
_cell.length_c   1.000
_cell.angle_alpha   90.00
_cell.angle_beta   90.00
_cell.angle_gamma   90.00
#
_symmetry.space_group_name_H-M   'P 1'
#
loop_
_entity.id
_entity.type
_entity.pdbx_description
1 polymer ?
#
loop_
_entity_poly.entity_id
_entity_poly.type
_entity_poly.pdbx_seq_one_letter_code
_entity_poly.pdbx_strand_id
1 'polypeptide(L)'
;MKILALHTLAFLHIHRRALLAFYLFFTGLALAALTPLFSGALAALRPITGQAAISTGGLVQFVVSPGGLVWLAATASLTALLVVLQQAGMTWIAASGGRREYRIAISALWALARHFKRLLSLTLLQVGGHLLTALPFLLAIVLAYQWLLSSHDLYYLKLERPPVVWWFMGISGVAALGITLCNGWLYLRWILSVPLVLLDGLDARDALRRSSRYVHGQRLPATGALISGLAGLILLPILVTWVFQAMGSQILTALPERMDVLVPVTLGFIALYILFTLTVAFVGMAAYSMLLYSVYRQATGHHRQVPVKDLPEQAAPLAWTAELLILVLAVTQAWFVLQSFEQQDEVAITAHRGSAFKAPENTLSAIEQAVQDGADYIEVDVRMTADGVPVLWHDSDMRRVFGLAGKISDISLEEARSRDAGSWFGPAFSGERIATLEEVISATRGKAKLYVDIKPDPDSPGLTRKVVGLLQQMDAVDGTVIAAAEWYVLAKARRLEPALKTTLLAQFIVGPLWEQSFDNLGLRQNRVTPTTVAQTHRADNELHVWTVNSPRAMSRFIDMGVDNIITDRPAVLAELLEQRRGLTDAELLVVKLRNWLR
;
A
#
# COMPACT_ATOMS: atom_id res chain seq x y z
N MET A 1 -12.31 27.58 -24.03
CA MET A 1 -11.71 26.23 -23.98
C MET A 1 -10.78 25.97 -25.17
N LYS A 2 -11.20 25.95 -26.42
CA LYS A 2 -10.33 25.67 -27.61
C LYS A 2 -9.07 26.55 -27.67
N ILE A 3 -9.18 27.86 -27.46
CA ILE A 3 -8.06 28.80 -27.49
C ILE A 3 -7.04 28.49 -26.38
N LEU A 4 -7.52 28.17 -25.18
CA LEU A 4 -6.67 27.82 -24.03
C LEU A 4 -5.92 26.50 -24.27
N ALA A 5 -6.59 25.50 -24.82
CA ALA A 5 -5.98 24.22 -25.21
C ALA A 5 -4.91 24.40 -26.31
N LEU A 6 -5.20 25.19 -27.35
CA LEU A 6 -4.24 25.48 -28.41
C LEU A 6 -3.01 26.21 -27.90
N HIS A 7 -3.17 27.20 -27.01
CA HIS A 7 -2.05 27.87 -26.37
C HIS A 7 -1.23 26.92 -25.52
N THR A 8 -1.87 26.06 -24.72
CA THR A 8 -1.19 25.04 -23.90
C THR A 8 -0.35 24.10 -24.76
N LEU A 9 -0.90 23.59 -25.87
CA LEU A 9 -0.19 22.72 -26.80
C LEU A 9 0.98 23.44 -27.50
N ALA A 10 0.79 24.71 -27.91
CA ALA A 10 1.84 25.52 -28.50
C ALA A 10 3.01 25.75 -27.52
N PHE A 11 2.72 26.10 -26.27
CA PHE A 11 3.75 26.23 -25.22
C PHE A 11 4.47 24.91 -24.96
N LEU A 12 3.74 23.80 -24.87
CA LEU A 12 4.32 22.47 -24.67
C LEU A 12 5.28 22.12 -25.82
N HIS A 13 4.88 22.37 -27.06
CA HIS A 13 5.73 22.11 -28.23
C HIS A 13 6.99 22.96 -28.25
N ILE A 14 6.89 24.25 -27.91
CA ILE A 14 8.02 25.18 -27.88
C ILE A 14 9.04 24.82 -26.80
N HIS A 15 8.57 24.46 -25.58
CA HIS A 15 9.40 24.26 -24.41
C HIS A 15 9.67 22.78 -24.08
N ARG A 16 9.25 21.82 -24.92
CA ARG A 16 9.29 20.38 -24.64
C ARG A 16 10.63 19.88 -24.09
N ARG A 17 11.75 20.32 -24.65
CA ARG A 17 13.10 19.89 -24.26
C ARG A 17 13.50 20.46 -22.90
N ALA A 18 13.25 21.73 -22.65
CA ALA A 18 13.52 22.35 -21.35
C ALA A 18 12.66 21.74 -20.23
N LEU A 19 11.37 21.48 -20.53
CA LEU A 19 10.43 20.83 -19.62
C LEU A 19 10.89 19.40 -19.28
N LEU A 20 11.30 18.64 -20.29
CA LEU A 20 11.77 17.27 -20.12
C LEU A 20 13.06 17.23 -19.29
N ALA A 21 14.05 18.04 -19.61
CA ALA A 21 15.29 18.11 -18.86
C ALA A 21 15.06 18.51 -17.40
N PHE A 22 14.19 19.50 -17.17
CA PHE A 22 13.82 19.91 -15.82
C PHE A 22 13.08 18.78 -15.06
N TYR A 23 12.11 18.13 -15.71
CA TYR A 23 11.34 17.03 -15.10
C TYR A 23 12.24 15.89 -14.65
N LEU A 24 13.15 15.45 -15.51
CA LEU A 24 14.07 14.35 -15.22
C LEU A 24 15.05 14.71 -14.11
N PHE A 25 15.69 15.88 -14.22
CA PHE A 25 16.62 16.32 -13.19
C PHE A 25 15.95 16.52 -11.85
N PHE A 26 14.78 17.17 -11.83
CA PHE A 26 14.04 17.40 -10.61
C PHE A 26 13.49 16.10 -9.99
N THR A 27 12.99 15.17 -10.81
CA THR A 27 12.54 13.87 -10.36
C THR A 27 13.68 13.04 -9.78
N GLY A 28 14.84 13.03 -10.46
CA GLY A 28 16.03 12.37 -9.94
C GLY A 28 16.51 12.96 -8.61
N LEU A 29 16.56 14.30 -8.52
CA LEU A 29 16.91 15.01 -7.28
C LEU A 29 15.89 14.71 -6.16
N ALA A 30 14.60 14.71 -6.48
CA ALA A 30 13.54 14.40 -5.53
C ALA A 30 13.66 12.97 -4.99
N LEU A 31 13.91 12.00 -5.85
CA LEU A 31 14.14 10.61 -5.45
C LEU A 31 15.40 10.49 -4.57
N ALA A 32 16.51 11.10 -4.99
CA ALA A 32 17.76 11.06 -4.24
C ALA A 32 17.66 11.72 -2.85
N ALA A 33 16.86 12.77 -2.71
CA ALA A 33 16.65 13.46 -1.44
C ALA A 33 15.58 12.79 -0.57
N LEU A 34 14.49 12.30 -1.18
CA LEU A 34 13.35 11.77 -0.45
C LEU A 34 13.57 10.36 0.08
N THR A 35 14.21 9.50 -0.71
CA THR A 35 14.41 8.10 -0.30
C THR A 35 15.15 8.00 1.04
N PRO A 36 16.28 8.73 1.27
CA PRO A 36 16.93 8.74 2.58
C PRO A 36 16.10 9.41 3.69
N LEU A 37 15.37 10.49 3.35
CA LEU A 37 14.52 11.19 4.33
C LEU A 37 13.34 10.32 4.77
N PHE A 38 12.70 9.61 3.84
CA PHE A 38 11.61 8.69 4.16
C PHE A 38 12.11 7.48 4.97
N SER A 39 13.20 6.85 4.55
CA SER A 39 13.78 5.73 5.28
C SER A 39 14.30 6.14 6.66
N GLY A 40 14.94 7.31 6.77
CA GLY A 40 15.40 7.87 8.04
C GLY A 40 14.24 8.27 8.97
N ALA A 41 13.16 8.86 8.42
CA ALA A 41 11.97 9.18 9.19
C ALA A 41 11.24 7.92 9.69
N LEU A 42 11.16 6.87 8.85
CA LEU A 42 10.65 5.57 9.27
C LEU A 42 11.54 4.93 10.36
N ALA A 43 12.85 5.02 10.22
CA ALA A 43 13.79 4.56 11.25
C ALA A 43 13.65 5.34 12.57
N ALA A 44 13.34 6.64 12.52
CA ALA A 44 13.09 7.47 13.70
C ALA A 44 11.77 7.12 14.43
N LEU A 45 10.86 6.34 13.82
CA LEU A 45 9.67 5.80 14.49
C LEU A 45 10.00 4.64 15.44
N ARG A 46 11.11 3.94 15.25
CA ARG A 46 11.55 2.82 16.10
C ARG A 46 11.58 3.14 17.60
N PRO A 47 12.23 4.24 18.06
CA PRO A 47 12.25 4.57 19.48
C PRO A 47 10.87 4.85 20.07
N ILE A 48 9.91 5.26 19.20
CA ILE A 48 8.55 5.62 19.62
C ILE A 48 7.66 4.37 19.71
N THR A 49 7.83 3.43 18.78
CA THR A 49 7.03 2.20 18.72
C THR A 49 7.68 1.00 19.40
N GLY A 50 9.00 1.05 19.57
CA GLY A 50 9.80 -0.07 20.11
C GLY A 50 9.85 -1.32 19.20
N GLN A 51 9.25 -1.25 18.01
CA GLN A 51 9.04 -2.39 17.11
C GLN A 51 9.37 -2.03 15.65
N ALA A 52 9.93 -2.99 14.91
CA ALA A 52 10.19 -2.83 13.48
C ALA A 52 8.98 -3.20 12.59
N ALA A 53 8.01 -3.91 13.14
CA ALA A 53 6.74 -4.21 12.47
C ALA A 53 5.57 -3.74 13.35
N ILE A 54 4.56 -3.16 12.71
CA ILE A 54 3.44 -2.53 13.41
C ILE A 54 2.16 -3.32 13.12
N SER A 55 1.49 -3.77 14.18
CA SER A 55 0.15 -4.37 14.12
C SER A 55 -0.91 -3.33 13.74
N THR A 56 -2.12 -3.77 13.38
CA THR A 56 -3.24 -2.85 13.07
C THR A 56 -3.56 -1.91 14.25
N GLY A 57 -3.56 -2.45 15.46
CA GLY A 57 -3.79 -1.67 16.69
C GLY A 57 -2.67 -0.66 16.94
N GLY A 58 -1.42 -1.08 16.77
CA GLY A 58 -0.25 -0.21 16.90
C GLY A 58 -0.22 0.91 15.86
N LEU A 59 -0.65 0.64 14.62
CA LEU A 59 -0.77 1.67 13.58
C LEU A 59 -1.80 2.73 13.95
N VAL A 60 -3.00 2.30 14.39
CA VAL A 60 -4.06 3.24 14.80
C VAL A 60 -3.57 4.08 15.98
N GLN A 61 -3.00 3.47 17.00
CA GLN A 61 -2.41 4.20 18.14
C GLN A 61 -1.32 5.18 17.69
N PHE A 62 -0.43 4.76 16.78
CA PHE A 62 0.59 5.65 16.23
C PHE A 62 -0.02 6.83 15.49
N VAL A 63 -0.93 6.59 14.53
CA VAL A 63 -1.55 7.65 13.71
C VAL A 63 -2.27 8.69 14.55
N VAL A 64 -2.93 8.29 15.65
CA VAL A 64 -3.61 9.22 16.57
C VAL A 64 -2.69 9.77 17.66
N SER A 65 -1.46 9.28 17.79
CA SER A 65 -0.49 9.83 18.73
C SER A 65 0.02 11.21 18.28
N PRO A 66 0.49 12.07 19.20
CA PRO A 66 1.11 13.34 18.83
C PRO A 66 2.28 13.18 17.84
N GLY A 67 3.12 12.16 18.01
CA GLY A 67 4.22 11.85 17.09
C GLY A 67 3.74 11.43 15.70
N GLY A 68 2.71 10.60 15.61
CA GLY A 68 2.09 10.18 14.35
C GLY A 68 1.44 11.33 13.59
N LEU A 69 0.75 12.22 14.28
CA LEU A 69 0.16 13.42 13.67
C LEU A 69 1.23 14.36 13.12
N VAL A 70 2.33 14.58 13.85
CA VAL A 70 3.48 15.36 13.38
C VAL A 70 4.11 14.71 12.16
N TRP A 71 4.29 13.39 12.17
CA TRP A 71 4.84 12.64 11.05
C TRP A 71 3.96 12.74 9.80
N LEU A 72 2.63 12.57 9.94
CA LEU A 72 1.68 12.73 8.84
C LEU A 72 1.72 14.15 8.27
N ALA A 73 1.72 15.17 9.13
CA ALA A 73 1.79 16.57 8.70
C ALA A 73 3.13 16.87 7.99
N ALA A 74 4.25 16.36 8.50
CA ALA A 74 5.57 16.52 7.88
C ALA A 74 5.64 15.82 6.51
N THR A 75 5.15 14.58 6.41
CA THR A 75 5.11 13.81 5.16
C THR A 75 4.22 14.49 4.13
N ALA A 76 3.02 14.93 4.51
CA ALA A 76 2.11 15.68 3.64
C ALA A 76 2.76 16.98 3.18
N SER A 77 3.42 17.73 4.07
CA SER A 77 4.11 18.98 3.75
C SER A 77 5.28 18.77 2.80
N LEU A 78 6.08 17.72 2.99
CA LEU A 78 7.20 17.40 2.11
C LEU A 78 6.71 16.99 0.71
N THR A 79 5.71 16.12 0.64
CA THR A 79 5.10 15.71 -0.63
C THR A 79 4.49 16.91 -1.37
N ALA A 80 3.74 17.76 -0.67
CA ALA A 80 3.18 18.98 -1.25
C ALA A 80 4.27 19.94 -1.71
N LEU A 81 5.35 20.11 -0.95
CA LEU A 81 6.48 20.95 -1.34
C LEU A 81 7.12 20.52 -2.65
N LEU A 82 7.32 19.23 -2.84
CA LEU A 82 7.88 18.71 -4.10
C LEU A 82 6.97 18.97 -5.28
N VAL A 83 5.66 18.74 -5.13
CA VAL A 83 4.68 19.04 -6.17
C VAL A 83 4.68 20.53 -6.48
N VAL A 84 4.71 21.40 -5.47
CA VAL A 84 4.78 22.86 -5.63
C VAL A 84 6.06 23.28 -6.32
N LEU A 85 7.23 22.73 -5.94
CA LEU A 85 8.50 23.03 -6.57
C LEU A 85 8.54 22.58 -8.03
N GLN A 86 8.05 21.38 -8.34
CA GLN A 86 7.97 20.88 -9.71
C GLN A 86 7.06 21.76 -10.57
N GLN A 87 5.88 22.11 -10.07
CA GLN A 87 4.93 22.99 -10.74
C GLN A 87 5.51 24.40 -10.93
N ALA A 88 6.17 24.97 -9.92
CA ALA A 88 6.81 26.27 -9.98
C ALA A 88 7.92 26.32 -11.05
N GLY A 89 8.78 25.30 -11.10
CA GLY A 89 9.84 25.23 -12.12
C GLY A 89 9.29 25.13 -13.54
N MET A 90 8.27 24.30 -13.76
CA MET A 90 7.61 24.23 -15.06
C MET A 90 6.89 25.53 -15.44
N THR A 91 6.29 26.22 -14.46
CA THR A 91 5.66 27.54 -14.66
C THR A 91 6.72 28.61 -15.03
N TRP A 92 7.91 28.55 -14.42
CA TRP A 92 9.03 29.42 -14.79
C TRP A 92 9.48 29.18 -16.24
N ILE A 93 9.61 27.93 -16.66
CA ILE A 93 9.94 27.56 -18.04
C ILE A 93 8.88 28.12 -19.00
N ALA A 94 7.59 28.00 -18.67
CA ALA A 94 6.50 28.57 -19.46
C ALA A 94 6.58 30.09 -19.61
N ALA A 95 7.02 30.79 -18.56
CA ALA A 95 7.17 32.23 -18.54
C ALA A 95 8.45 32.72 -19.26
N SER A 96 9.39 31.81 -19.58
CA SER A 96 10.65 32.15 -20.22
C SER A 96 10.48 32.40 -21.72
N GLY A 97 10.90 33.56 -22.21
CA GLY A 97 10.75 33.99 -23.60
C GLY A 97 11.77 33.38 -24.60
N GLY A 98 12.48 32.33 -24.24
CA GLY A 98 13.57 31.75 -25.02
C GLY A 98 13.13 30.62 -25.96
N ARG A 99 13.87 30.41 -27.04
CA ARG A 99 13.73 29.29 -27.96
C ARG A 99 14.48 28.06 -27.44
N ARG A 100 13.78 26.92 -27.22
CA ARG A 100 14.26 25.52 -27.15
C ARG A 100 15.56 25.23 -26.34
N GLU A 101 15.94 25.99 -25.33
CA GLU A 101 17.23 25.83 -24.67
C GLU A 101 17.15 25.16 -23.30
N TYR A 102 17.99 24.14 -23.06
CA TYR A 102 18.15 23.45 -21.74
C TYR A 102 18.54 24.41 -20.60
N ARG A 103 19.12 25.53 -20.91
CA ARG A 103 19.46 26.62 -20.00
C ARG A 103 18.27 27.17 -19.27
N ILE A 104 17.08 27.13 -19.92
CA ILE A 104 15.81 27.49 -19.27
C ILE A 104 15.54 26.56 -18.11
N ALA A 105 15.84 25.25 -18.23
CA ALA A 105 15.70 24.30 -17.14
C ALA A 105 16.62 24.64 -15.94
N ILE A 106 17.90 24.98 -16.20
CA ILE A 106 18.83 25.42 -15.16
C ILE A 106 18.35 26.73 -14.52
N SER A 107 17.85 27.66 -15.33
CA SER A 107 17.32 28.92 -14.80
C SER A 107 16.11 28.70 -13.90
N ALA A 108 15.28 27.69 -14.20
CA ALA A 108 14.17 27.30 -13.35
C ALA A 108 14.65 26.77 -11.99
N LEU A 109 15.68 25.92 -11.96
CA LEU A 109 16.27 25.44 -10.70
C LEU A 109 16.83 26.60 -9.85
N TRP A 110 17.51 27.57 -10.47
CA TRP A 110 17.97 28.77 -9.79
C TRP A 110 16.82 29.64 -9.27
N ALA A 111 15.74 29.76 -10.02
CA ALA A 111 14.55 30.47 -9.58
C ALA A 111 13.91 29.77 -8.35
N LEU A 112 13.82 28.44 -8.36
CA LEU A 112 13.34 27.68 -7.21
C LEU A 112 14.22 27.92 -5.98
N ALA A 113 15.55 27.83 -6.11
CA ALA A 113 16.48 28.09 -5.02
C ALA A 113 16.32 29.50 -4.44
N ARG A 114 16.18 30.52 -5.31
CA ARG A 114 16.01 31.93 -4.92
C ARG A 114 14.68 32.19 -4.21
N HIS A 115 13.60 31.52 -4.61
CA HIS A 115 12.27 31.69 -4.05
C HIS A 115 11.90 30.59 -3.03
N PHE A 116 12.86 29.72 -2.66
CA PHE A 116 12.60 28.53 -1.84
C PHE A 116 11.89 28.85 -0.53
N LYS A 117 12.34 29.82 0.25
CA LYS A 117 11.71 30.21 1.53
C LYS A 117 10.25 30.61 1.37
N ARG A 118 9.91 31.34 0.28
CA ARG A 118 8.53 31.77 0.01
C ARG A 118 7.66 30.60 -0.44
N LEU A 119 8.20 29.71 -1.29
CA LEU A 119 7.50 28.49 -1.75
C LEU A 119 7.26 27.52 -0.58
N LEU A 120 8.27 27.35 0.28
CA LEU A 120 8.12 26.55 1.51
C LEU A 120 7.04 27.14 2.43
N SER A 121 7.07 28.45 2.69
CA SER A 121 6.05 29.12 3.50
C SER A 121 4.65 29.00 2.86
N LEU A 122 4.56 29.14 1.53
CA LEU A 122 3.32 28.92 0.79
C LEU A 122 2.79 27.50 0.98
N THR A 123 3.65 26.49 0.80
CA THR A 123 3.28 25.09 0.95
C THR A 123 2.78 24.78 2.37
N LEU A 124 3.51 25.26 3.40
CA LEU A 124 3.10 25.04 4.78
C LEU A 124 1.75 25.68 5.09
N LEU A 125 1.49 26.89 4.58
CA LEU A 125 0.18 27.54 4.74
C LEU A 125 -0.93 26.80 3.99
N GLN A 126 -0.65 26.28 2.79
CA GLN A 126 -1.62 25.49 2.03
C GLN A 126 -1.92 24.17 2.74
N VAL A 127 -0.90 23.41 3.14
CA VAL A 127 -1.10 22.16 3.88
C VAL A 127 -1.83 22.40 5.19
N GLY A 128 -1.43 23.41 5.96
CA GLY A 128 -2.11 23.78 7.20
C GLY A 128 -3.59 24.13 6.98
N GLY A 129 -3.90 24.90 5.93
CA GLY A 129 -5.28 25.23 5.56
C GLY A 129 -6.09 24.02 5.15
N HIS A 130 -5.52 23.11 4.35
CA HIS A 130 -6.18 21.86 3.96
C HIS A 130 -6.42 20.92 5.15
N LEU A 131 -5.44 20.77 6.04
CA LEU A 131 -5.59 19.96 7.25
C LEU A 131 -6.65 20.56 8.19
N LEU A 132 -6.62 21.88 8.41
CA LEU A 132 -7.62 22.57 9.24
C LEU A 132 -9.03 22.40 8.68
N THR A 133 -9.20 22.47 7.37
CA THR A 133 -10.48 22.27 6.69
C THR A 133 -10.96 20.82 6.78
N ALA A 134 -10.04 19.85 6.75
CA ALA A 134 -10.37 18.43 6.88
C ALA A 134 -10.68 18.00 8.32
N LEU A 135 -10.13 18.70 9.32
CA LEU A 135 -10.16 18.31 10.72
C LEU A 135 -11.58 18.02 11.28
N PRO A 136 -12.62 18.83 11.06
CA PRO A 136 -13.96 18.55 11.60
C PRO A 136 -14.56 17.27 11.01
N PHE A 137 -14.30 16.96 9.76
CA PHE A 137 -14.79 15.75 9.11
C PHE A 137 -14.02 14.51 9.58
N LEU A 138 -12.69 14.63 9.75
CA LEU A 138 -11.88 13.55 10.31
C LEU A 138 -12.30 13.24 11.75
N LEU A 139 -12.57 14.26 12.55
CA LEU A 139 -13.10 14.10 13.89
C LEU A 139 -14.46 13.40 13.88
N ALA A 140 -15.35 13.76 12.96
CA ALA A 140 -16.64 13.08 12.80
C ALA A 140 -16.49 11.59 12.48
N ILE A 141 -15.53 11.21 11.63
CA ILE A 141 -15.22 9.80 11.32
C ILE A 141 -14.71 9.08 12.58
N VAL A 142 -13.79 9.69 13.32
CA VAL A 142 -13.23 9.09 14.55
C VAL A 142 -14.33 8.91 15.62
N LEU A 143 -15.17 9.91 15.83
CA LEU A 143 -16.29 9.81 16.77
C LEU A 143 -17.32 8.76 16.34
N ALA A 144 -17.63 8.70 15.04
CA ALA A 144 -18.52 7.67 14.51
C ALA A 144 -17.93 6.26 14.70
N TYR A 145 -16.62 6.09 14.50
CA TYR A 145 -15.93 4.82 14.78
C TYR A 145 -16.03 4.45 16.26
N GLN A 146 -15.72 5.38 17.15
CA GLN A 146 -15.78 5.14 18.60
C GLN A 146 -17.21 4.78 19.07
N TRP A 147 -18.20 5.45 18.52
CA TRP A 147 -19.60 5.24 18.93
C TRP A 147 -20.22 3.97 18.35
N LEU A 148 -19.93 3.66 17.07
CA LEU A 148 -20.63 2.58 16.35
C LEU A 148 -19.83 1.28 16.32
N LEU A 149 -18.49 1.33 16.23
CA LEU A 149 -17.69 0.17 15.90
C LEU A 149 -16.72 -0.29 17.00
N SER A 150 -16.35 0.58 17.93
CA SER A 150 -15.27 0.30 18.92
C SER A 150 -15.59 -0.88 19.86
N SER A 151 -16.88 -1.17 20.10
CA SER A 151 -17.33 -2.26 20.96
C SER A 151 -17.52 -3.60 20.23
N HIS A 152 -17.21 -3.65 18.94
CA HIS A 152 -17.40 -4.83 18.11
C HIS A 152 -16.07 -5.38 17.63
N ASP A 153 -15.97 -6.70 17.50
CA ASP A 153 -14.82 -7.34 16.87
C ASP A 153 -14.73 -6.96 15.38
N LEU A 154 -13.51 -6.61 14.91
CA LEU A 154 -13.30 -6.18 13.53
C LEU A 154 -13.59 -7.29 12.51
N TYR A 155 -13.37 -8.56 12.90
CA TYR A 155 -13.65 -9.70 12.04
C TYR A 155 -15.16 -9.91 11.89
N TYR A 156 -15.90 -9.84 13.00
CA TYR A 156 -17.36 -9.83 12.99
C TYR A 156 -17.94 -8.74 12.10
N LEU A 157 -17.47 -7.49 12.25
CA LEU A 157 -17.93 -6.36 11.43
C LEU A 157 -17.68 -6.58 9.93
N LYS A 158 -16.58 -7.24 9.58
CA LYS A 158 -16.22 -7.52 8.18
C LYS A 158 -17.07 -8.63 7.57
N LEU A 159 -17.33 -9.69 8.34
CA LEU A 159 -18.02 -10.89 7.87
C LEU A 159 -19.53 -10.67 7.83
N GLU A 160 -20.11 -10.32 8.96
CA GLU A 160 -21.58 -10.23 9.13
C GLU A 160 -22.16 -8.89 8.66
N ARG A 161 -21.33 -7.85 8.57
CA ARG A 161 -21.73 -6.51 8.15
C ARG A 161 -23.02 -6.02 8.82
N PRO A 162 -23.09 -6.02 10.16
CA PRO A 162 -24.27 -5.61 10.89
C PRO A 162 -24.67 -4.16 10.52
N PRO A 163 -25.92 -3.73 10.78
CA PRO A 163 -26.44 -2.41 10.39
C PRO A 163 -25.55 -1.23 10.82
N VAL A 164 -24.83 -1.36 11.94
CA VAL A 164 -23.89 -0.31 12.42
C VAL A 164 -22.75 -0.02 11.43
N VAL A 165 -22.32 -1.01 10.63
CA VAL A 165 -21.30 -0.83 9.58
C VAL A 165 -21.82 0.10 8.49
N TRP A 166 -23.08 -0.09 8.07
CA TRP A 166 -23.68 0.75 7.04
C TRP A 166 -23.90 2.20 7.51
N TRP A 167 -24.29 2.40 8.77
CA TRP A 167 -24.34 3.72 9.37
C TRP A 167 -22.97 4.38 9.43
N PHE A 168 -21.94 3.65 9.85
CA PHE A 168 -20.55 4.16 9.83
C PHE A 168 -20.09 4.50 8.42
N MET A 169 -20.37 3.66 7.43
CA MET A 169 -20.03 3.91 6.01
C MET A 169 -20.77 5.14 5.48
N GLY A 170 -22.04 5.33 5.84
CA GLY A 170 -22.82 6.51 5.46
C GLY A 170 -22.24 7.80 6.04
N ILE A 171 -21.97 7.84 7.34
CA ILE A 171 -21.36 9.01 8.01
C ILE A 171 -19.97 9.30 7.42
N SER A 172 -19.14 8.26 7.26
CA SER A 172 -17.79 8.39 6.69
C SER A 172 -17.84 8.83 5.24
N GLY A 173 -18.80 8.36 4.46
CA GLY A 173 -19.02 8.78 3.08
C GLY A 173 -19.40 10.25 2.96
N VAL A 174 -20.31 10.74 3.79
CA VAL A 174 -20.68 12.16 3.85
C VAL A 174 -19.50 13.02 4.30
N ALA A 175 -18.75 12.57 5.30
CA ALA A 175 -17.55 13.27 5.76
C ALA A 175 -16.46 13.33 4.67
N ALA A 176 -16.22 12.21 3.96
CA ALA A 176 -15.27 12.14 2.85
C ALA A 176 -15.68 13.07 1.68
N LEU A 177 -16.99 13.14 1.37
CA LEU A 177 -17.51 14.09 0.39
C LEU A 177 -17.29 15.53 0.86
N GLY A 178 -17.54 15.83 2.14
CA GLY A 178 -17.28 17.14 2.74
C GLY A 178 -15.81 17.55 2.64
N ILE A 179 -14.87 16.62 2.99
CA ILE A 179 -13.44 16.83 2.82
C ILE A 179 -13.12 17.16 1.35
N THR A 180 -13.64 16.37 0.42
CA THR A 180 -13.36 16.53 -1.01
C THR A 180 -13.84 17.86 -1.54
N LEU A 181 -15.08 18.25 -1.23
CA LEU A 181 -15.68 19.49 -1.69
C LEU A 181 -15.00 20.72 -1.07
N CYS A 182 -14.77 20.72 0.25
CA CYS A 182 -14.16 21.86 0.94
C CYS A 182 -12.68 22.03 0.54
N ASN A 183 -11.91 20.93 0.47
CA ASN A 183 -10.52 21.02 0.05
C ASN A 183 -10.39 21.30 -1.45
N GLY A 184 -11.27 20.76 -2.30
CA GLY A 184 -11.32 21.09 -3.72
C GLY A 184 -11.62 22.57 -3.95
N TRP A 185 -12.59 23.13 -3.21
CA TRP A 185 -12.88 24.56 -3.25
C TRP A 185 -11.69 25.42 -2.79
N LEU A 186 -11.01 25.03 -1.71
CA LEU A 186 -9.85 25.73 -1.19
C LEU A 186 -8.68 25.65 -2.18
N TYR A 187 -8.42 24.48 -2.78
CA TYR A 187 -7.43 24.28 -3.82
C TYR A 187 -7.66 25.21 -5.01
N LEU A 188 -8.89 25.28 -5.52
CA LEU A 188 -9.23 26.16 -6.64
C LEU A 188 -9.01 27.63 -6.28
N ARG A 189 -9.34 28.06 -5.07
CA ARG A 189 -9.08 29.44 -4.63
C ARG A 189 -7.60 29.80 -4.58
N TRP A 190 -6.75 28.84 -4.30
CA TRP A 190 -5.31 29.05 -4.12
C TRP A 190 -4.47 28.63 -5.32
N ILE A 191 -5.10 28.20 -6.40
CA ILE A 191 -4.44 27.60 -7.55
C ILE A 191 -3.43 28.52 -8.25
N LEU A 192 -3.65 29.83 -8.24
CA LEU A 192 -2.76 30.82 -8.84
C LEU A 192 -1.65 31.31 -7.86
N SER A 193 -1.61 30.81 -6.63
CA SER A 193 -0.65 31.27 -5.62
C SER A 193 0.80 30.97 -6.00
N VAL A 194 1.08 29.81 -6.61
CA VAL A 194 2.44 29.43 -7.07
C VAL A 194 2.98 30.41 -8.13
N PRO A 195 2.27 30.69 -9.24
CA PRO A 195 2.70 31.72 -10.20
C PRO A 195 2.87 33.10 -9.57
N LEU A 196 1.98 33.51 -8.64
CA LEU A 196 2.04 34.82 -7.98
C LEU A 196 3.29 34.96 -7.09
N VAL A 197 3.69 33.90 -6.36
CA VAL A 197 4.95 33.90 -5.59
C VAL A 197 6.14 33.96 -6.52
N LEU A 198 6.12 33.14 -7.58
CA LEU A 198 7.28 32.93 -8.43
C LEU A 198 7.53 34.09 -9.39
N LEU A 199 6.47 34.60 -10.05
CA LEU A 199 6.58 35.59 -11.14
C LEU A 199 6.38 37.03 -10.64
N ASP A 200 5.48 37.24 -9.67
CA ASP A 200 5.23 38.59 -9.09
C ASP A 200 6.04 38.83 -7.82
N GLY A 201 6.73 37.80 -7.29
CA GLY A 201 7.58 37.92 -6.11
C GLY A 201 6.82 38.20 -4.82
N LEU A 202 5.52 37.83 -4.77
CA LEU A 202 4.68 38.05 -3.60
C LEU A 202 5.07 37.13 -2.44
N ASP A 203 4.80 37.57 -1.23
CA ASP A 203 4.86 36.71 -0.06
C ASP A 203 3.70 35.72 -0.04
N ALA A 204 3.88 34.59 0.65
CA ALA A 204 2.94 33.48 0.65
C ALA A 204 1.50 33.88 1.01
N ARG A 205 1.31 34.71 2.06
CA ARG A 205 -0.02 35.16 2.50
C ARG A 205 -0.70 36.04 1.47
N ASP A 206 0.06 36.98 0.87
CA ASP A 206 -0.47 37.88 -0.14
C ASP A 206 -0.78 37.15 -1.44
N ALA A 207 0.03 36.15 -1.81
CA ALA A 207 -0.23 35.28 -2.96
C ALA A 207 -1.54 34.50 -2.78
N LEU A 208 -1.81 33.91 -1.61
CA LEU A 208 -3.07 33.22 -1.31
C LEU A 208 -4.27 34.16 -1.38
N ARG A 209 -4.17 35.37 -0.78
CA ARG A 209 -5.22 36.38 -0.81
C ARG A 209 -5.52 36.88 -2.22
N ARG A 210 -4.48 37.16 -3.01
CA ARG A 210 -4.63 37.62 -4.40
C ARG A 210 -5.15 36.51 -5.30
N SER A 211 -4.65 35.27 -5.16
CA SER A 211 -5.17 34.12 -5.87
C SER A 211 -6.69 33.97 -5.65
N SER A 212 -7.13 34.02 -4.38
CA SER A 212 -8.56 33.96 -4.04
C SER A 212 -9.38 35.06 -4.70
N ARG A 213 -8.87 36.28 -4.80
CA ARG A 213 -9.54 37.41 -5.48
C ARG A 213 -9.61 37.22 -6.98
N TYR A 214 -8.54 36.79 -7.62
CA TYR A 214 -8.50 36.54 -9.06
C TYR A 214 -9.45 35.40 -9.46
N VAL A 215 -9.48 34.30 -8.71
CA VAL A 215 -10.37 33.17 -8.98
C VAL A 215 -11.85 33.55 -8.80
N HIS A 216 -12.17 34.39 -7.78
CA HIS A 216 -13.55 34.84 -7.55
C HIS A 216 -14.07 35.72 -8.69
N GLY A 217 -13.20 36.48 -9.34
CA GLY A 217 -13.53 37.31 -10.51
C GLY A 217 -13.50 36.57 -11.87
N GLN A 218 -12.99 35.34 -11.90
CA GLN A 218 -12.88 34.53 -13.13
C GLN A 218 -14.19 33.77 -13.39
N ARG A 219 -14.64 33.82 -14.64
CA ARG A 219 -15.84 33.10 -15.07
C ARG A 219 -15.58 31.60 -15.22
N LEU A 220 -16.61 30.78 -15.01
CA LEU A 220 -16.67 29.31 -15.11
C LEU A 220 -15.71 28.61 -16.13
N PRO A 221 -15.40 29.16 -17.34
CA PRO A 221 -14.57 28.43 -18.32
C PRO A 221 -13.13 28.16 -17.87
N ALA A 222 -12.47 29.06 -17.13
CA ALA A 222 -11.10 28.86 -16.68
C ALA A 222 -11.02 27.82 -15.54
N THR A 223 -11.98 27.86 -14.62
CA THR A 223 -12.11 26.86 -13.55
C THR A 223 -12.41 25.47 -14.12
N GLY A 224 -13.32 25.39 -15.10
CA GLY A 224 -13.61 24.13 -15.80
C GLY A 224 -12.40 23.56 -16.54
N ALA A 225 -11.58 24.39 -17.17
CA ALA A 225 -10.34 23.95 -17.83
C ALA A 225 -9.32 23.39 -16.83
N LEU A 226 -9.17 24.03 -15.66
CA LEU A 226 -8.26 23.55 -14.62
C LEU A 226 -8.72 22.22 -13.99
N ILE A 227 -10.02 22.08 -13.74
CA ILE A 227 -10.60 20.80 -13.26
C ILE A 227 -10.42 19.71 -14.31
N SER A 228 -10.69 20.00 -15.60
CA SER A 228 -10.49 19.03 -16.68
C SER A 228 -9.02 18.64 -16.86
N GLY A 229 -8.09 19.61 -16.71
CA GLY A 229 -6.66 19.34 -16.74
C GLY A 229 -6.20 18.45 -15.59
N LEU A 230 -6.70 18.70 -14.37
CA LEU A 230 -6.42 17.88 -13.20
C LEU A 230 -7.02 16.47 -13.34
N ALA A 231 -8.25 16.36 -13.83
CA ALA A 231 -8.88 15.09 -14.12
C ALA A 231 -8.09 14.31 -15.19
N GLY A 232 -7.62 14.97 -16.25
CA GLY A 232 -6.77 14.35 -17.26
C GLY A 232 -5.44 13.85 -16.70
N LEU A 233 -4.81 14.61 -15.80
CA LEU A 233 -3.58 14.22 -15.12
C LEU A 233 -3.75 12.93 -14.30
N ILE A 234 -4.91 12.73 -13.69
CA ILE A 234 -5.22 11.55 -12.87
C ILE A 234 -5.71 10.37 -13.73
N LEU A 235 -6.63 10.61 -14.65
CA LEU A 235 -7.32 9.54 -15.38
C LEU A 235 -6.50 8.98 -16.54
N LEU A 236 -5.65 9.79 -17.18
CA LEU A 236 -4.89 9.34 -18.34
C LEU A 236 -3.88 8.22 -18.01
N PRO A 237 -3.10 8.27 -16.93
CA PRO A 237 -2.25 7.15 -16.52
C PRO A 237 -3.04 5.87 -16.25
N ILE A 238 -4.22 5.99 -15.62
CA ILE A 238 -5.10 4.84 -15.34
C ILE A 238 -5.57 4.20 -16.66
N LEU A 239 -6.00 5.03 -17.62
CA LEU A 239 -6.41 4.56 -18.94
C LEU A 239 -5.26 3.86 -19.68
N VAL A 240 -4.06 4.43 -19.64
CA VAL A 240 -2.85 3.83 -20.23
C VAL A 240 -2.59 2.45 -19.62
N THR A 241 -2.59 2.35 -18.30
CA THR A 241 -2.42 1.08 -17.62
C THR A 241 -3.46 0.05 -18.07
N TRP A 242 -4.73 0.44 -18.14
CA TRP A 242 -5.81 -0.43 -18.59
C TRP A 242 -5.62 -0.90 -20.05
N VAL A 243 -5.24 0.00 -20.96
CA VAL A 243 -4.97 -0.34 -22.38
C VAL A 243 -3.80 -1.32 -22.47
N PHE A 244 -2.69 -1.06 -21.77
CA PHE A 244 -1.54 -1.95 -21.79
C PHE A 244 -1.85 -3.32 -21.16
N GLN A 245 -2.66 -3.39 -20.12
CA GLN A 245 -3.13 -4.66 -19.56
C GLN A 245 -3.95 -5.46 -20.58
N ALA A 246 -4.89 -4.79 -21.28
CA ALA A 246 -5.70 -5.45 -22.30
C ALA A 246 -4.84 -5.94 -23.48
N MET A 247 -3.93 -5.11 -23.97
CA MET A 247 -3.01 -5.49 -25.06
C MET A 247 -2.04 -6.61 -24.63
N GLY A 248 -1.44 -6.50 -23.44
CA GLY A 248 -0.49 -7.49 -22.94
C GLY A 248 -1.12 -8.86 -22.80
N SER A 249 -2.37 -8.96 -22.34
CA SER A 249 -3.08 -10.24 -22.27
C SER A 249 -3.26 -10.90 -23.63
N GLN A 250 -3.54 -10.13 -24.69
CA GLN A 250 -3.68 -10.65 -26.05
C GLN A 250 -2.34 -11.04 -26.68
N ILE A 251 -1.30 -10.22 -26.48
CA ILE A 251 0.05 -10.51 -26.98
C ILE A 251 0.57 -11.80 -26.38
N LEU A 252 0.48 -11.96 -25.05
CA LEU A 252 0.98 -13.17 -24.38
C LEU A 252 0.27 -14.46 -24.79
N THR A 253 -1.02 -14.39 -25.12
CA THR A 253 -1.77 -15.56 -25.62
C THR A 253 -1.45 -15.91 -27.08
N ALA A 254 -0.93 -14.96 -27.87
CA ALA A 254 -0.58 -15.15 -29.28
C ALA A 254 0.88 -15.54 -29.52
N LEU A 255 1.75 -15.40 -28.51
CA LEU A 255 3.17 -15.73 -28.64
C LEU A 255 3.40 -17.25 -28.54
N PRO A 256 4.38 -17.77 -29.32
CA PRO A 256 4.81 -19.17 -29.15
C PRO A 256 5.47 -19.37 -27.79
N GLU A 257 5.29 -20.54 -27.20
CA GLU A 257 5.82 -20.93 -25.87
C GLU A 257 7.32 -21.29 -25.96
N ARG A 258 8.12 -20.35 -26.49
CA ARG A 258 9.57 -20.48 -26.68
C ARG A 258 10.27 -19.30 -26.00
N MET A 259 11.20 -19.58 -25.09
CA MET A 259 11.90 -18.57 -24.26
C MET A 259 12.71 -17.57 -25.10
N ASP A 260 13.29 -18.00 -26.23
CA ASP A 260 14.07 -17.15 -27.14
C ASP A 260 13.22 -16.08 -27.84
N VAL A 261 11.90 -16.26 -27.94
CA VAL A 261 10.94 -15.28 -28.48
C VAL A 261 10.22 -14.55 -27.34
N LEU A 262 9.77 -15.29 -26.34
CA LEU A 262 8.93 -14.78 -25.25
C LEU A 262 9.66 -13.72 -24.42
N VAL A 263 10.92 -13.98 -24.00
CA VAL A 263 11.68 -13.06 -23.14
C VAL A 263 11.94 -11.70 -23.83
N PRO A 264 12.49 -11.64 -25.07
CA PRO A 264 12.72 -10.35 -25.73
C PRO A 264 11.44 -9.55 -26.01
N VAL A 265 10.37 -10.24 -26.45
CA VAL A 265 9.08 -9.54 -26.74
C VAL A 265 8.48 -8.97 -25.47
N THR A 266 8.51 -9.72 -24.37
CA THR A 266 7.97 -9.26 -23.09
C THR A 266 8.81 -8.14 -22.49
N LEU A 267 10.15 -8.25 -22.55
CA LEU A 267 11.05 -7.19 -22.12
C LEU A 267 10.78 -5.90 -22.90
N GLY A 268 10.63 -6.00 -24.23
CA GLY A 268 10.26 -4.85 -25.07
C GLY A 268 8.90 -4.27 -24.72
N PHE A 269 7.91 -5.12 -24.46
CA PHE A 269 6.56 -4.70 -24.08
C PHE A 269 6.55 -3.98 -22.71
N ILE A 270 7.23 -4.51 -21.71
CA ILE A 270 7.37 -3.89 -20.39
C ILE A 270 8.11 -2.56 -20.49
N ALA A 271 9.23 -2.53 -21.24
CA ALA A 271 9.99 -1.28 -21.45
C ALA A 271 9.13 -0.22 -22.14
N LEU A 272 8.33 -0.61 -23.13
CA LEU A 272 7.39 0.29 -23.82
C LEU A 272 6.29 0.80 -22.87
N TYR A 273 5.73 -0.06 -22.03
CA TYR A 273 4.77 0.33 -21.00
C TYR A 273 5.34 1.36 -20.03
N ILE A 274 6.55 1.11 -19.50
CA ILE A 274 7.24 2.03 -18.59
C ILE A 274 7.50 3.36 -19.28
N LEU A 275 8.06 3.33 -20.50
CA LEU A 275 8.35 4.52 -21.30
C LEU A 275 7.09 5.35 -21.56
N PHE A 276 5.99 4.68 -21.93
CA PHE A 276 4.71 5.33 -22.21
C PHE A 276 4.11 5.96 -20.96
N THR A 277 4.15 5.26 -19.85
CA THR A 277 3.66 5.75 -18.54
C THR A 277 4.46 6.98 -18.07
N LEU A 278 5.78 6.93 -18.16
CA LEU A 278 6.65 8.06 -17.85
C LEU A 278 6.38 9.26 -18.77
N THR A 279 6.17 9.01 -20.07
CA THR A 279 5.84 10.06 -21.04
C THR A 279 4.49 10.71 -20.74
N VAL A 280 3.47 9.91 -20.42
CA VAL A 280 2.13 10.41 -20.07
C VAL A 280 2.18 11.23 -18.77
N ALA A 281 2.89 10.76 -17.75
CA ALA A 281 3.05 11.50 -16.51
C ALA A 281 3.76 12.85 -16.74
N PHE A 282 4.83 12.85 -17.52
CA PHE A 282 5.56 14.06 -17.92
C PHE A 282 4.66 15.03 -18.69
N VAL A 283 4.02 14.57 -19.77
CA VAL A 283 3.16 15.41 -20.63
C VAL A 283 1.98 15.95 -19.83
N GLY A 284 1.36 15.15 -18.98
CA GLY A 284 0.26 15.56 -18.11
C GLY A 284 0.67 16.68 -17.16
N MET A 285 1.80 16.52 -16.46
CA MET A 285 2.31 17.53 -15.53
C MET A 285 2.72 18.82 -16.27
N ALA A 286 3.41 18.70 -17.40
CA ALA A 286 3.81 19.83 -18.21
C ALA A 286 2.60 20.58 -18.77
N ALA A 287 1.63 19.87 -19.35
CA ALA A 287 0.40 20.46 -19.90
C ALA A 287 -0.40 21.18 -18.80
N TYR A 288 -0.52 20.59 -17.62
CA TYR A 288 -1.20 21.22 -16.49
C TYR A 288 -0.50 22.50 -16.04
N SER A 289 0.83 22.50 -15.95
CA SER A 289 1.62 23.69 -15.60
C SER A 289 1.50 24.80 -16.66
N MET A 290 1.46 24.45 -17.96
CA MET A 290 1.23 25.39 -19.06
C MET A 290 -0.19 25.98 -19.01
N LEU A 291 -1.17 25.15 -18.73
CA LEU A 291 -2.56 25.57 -18.54
C LEU A 291 -2.66 26.57 -17.37
N LEU A 292 -2.04 26.26 -16.25
CA LEU A 292 -1.99 27.12 -15.06
C LEU A 292 -1.36 28.49 -15.39
N TYR A 293 -0.23 28.49 -16.10
CA TYR A 293 0.42 29.72 -16.56
C TYR A 293 -0.48 30.52 -17.49
N SER A 294 -1.19 29.87 -18.41
CA SER A 294 -2.12 30.52 -19.32
C SER A 294 -3.29 31.18 -18.58
N VAL A 295 -3.84 30.49 -17.57
CA VAL A 295 -4.89 31.05 -16.70
C VAL A 295 -4.34 32.22 -15.86
N TYR A 296 -3.13 32.12 -15.32
CA TYR A 296 -2.47 33.22 -14.60
C TYR A 296 -2.33 34.46 -15.48
N ARG A 297 -1.85 34.32 -16.71
CA ARG A 297 -1.74 35.43 -17.67
C ARG A 297 -3.09 36.09 -17.95
N GLN A 298 -4.12 35.28 -18.16
CA GLN A 298 -5.46 35.76 -18.42
C GLN A 298 -6.06 36.52 -17.22
N ALA A 299 -5.79 36.01 -15.99
CA ALA A 299 -6.32 36.57 -14.76
C ALA A 299 -5.65 37.89 -14.36
N THR A 300 -4.32 37.99 -14.57
CA THR A 300 -3.53 39.14 -14.11
C THR A 300 -3.33 40.20 -15.18
N GLY A 301 -3.51 39.86 -16.46
CA GLY A 301 -3.12 40.70 -17.59
C GLY A 301 -1.61 40.89 -17.72
N HIS A 302 -0.80 40.26 -16.88
CA HIS A 302 0.65 40.40 -16.89
C HIS A 302 1.28 39.48 -17.95
N HIS A 303 1.99 40.09 -18.91
CA HIS A 303 2.80 39.37 -19.90
C HIS A 303 4.29 39.39 -19.51
N ARG A 304 4.59 39.13 -18.23
CA ARG A 304 5.99 39.10 -17.79
C ARG A 304 6.72 37.93 -18.47
N GLN A 305 7.68 38.28 -19.35
CA GLN A 305 8.69 37.36 -19.81
C GLN A 305 9.83 37.39 -18.83
N VAL A 306 10.28 36.23 -18.39
CA VAL A 306 11.43 36.12 -17.50
C VAL A 306 12.67 36.18 -18.39
N PRO A 307 13.65 37.12 -18.13
CA PRO A 307 14.87 37.20 -18.89
C PRO A 307 15.73 35.95 -18.61
N VAL A 308 16.05 35.20 -19.64
CA VAL A 308 17.04 34.13 -19.60
C VAL A 308 18.41 34.78 -19.87
N LYS A 309 19.32 34.73 -18.88
CA LYS A 309 20.69 35.17 -19.07
C LYS A 309 21.36 34.31 -20.15
N ASP A 310 22.03 34.99 -21.12
CA ASP A 310 22.79 34.34 -22.19
C ASP A 310 23.89 33.43 -21.59
N LEU A 311 23.79 32.16 -21.88
CA LEU A 311 24.76 31.12 -21.53
C LEU A 311 25.27 30.45 -22.83
N PRO A 312 26.53 29.96 -22.99
CA PRO A 312 27.13 29.53 -24.27
C PRO A 312 26.43 28.32 -24.94
N GLU A 313 26.50 28.19 -26.25
CA GLU A 313 25.72 27.36 -27.17
C GLU A 313 25.95 25.83 -27.14
N GLN A 314 26.56 25.24 -26.11
CA GLN A 314 27.01 23.85 -26.12
C GLN A 314 25.96 22.80 -25.60
N ALA A 315 24.65 23.04 -25.75
CA ALA A 315 23.65 22.24 -25.07
C ALA A 315 22.90 21.18 -25.93
N ALA A 316 23.23 21.00 -27.21
CA ALA A 316 22.58 19.99 -28.07
C ALA A 316 22.81 18.53 -27.62
N PRO A 317 24.02 18.14 -27.12
CA PRO A 317 24.24 16.76 -26.66
C PRO A 317 23.41 16.38 -25.42
N LEU A 318 23.12 17.36 -24.55
CA LEU A 318 22.39 17.09 -23.30
C LEU A 318 20.93 16.59 -23.52
N ALA A 319 20.36 16.90 -24.69
CA ALA A 319 19.02 16.45 -25.06
C ALA A 319 18.96 14.96 -25.33
N TRP A 320 19.84 14.51 -26.19
CA TRP A 320 19.93 13.11 -26.56
C TRP A 320 20.33 12.24 -25.37
N THR A 321 21.20 12.78 -24.48
CA THR A 321 21.56 12.06 -23.24
C THR A 321 20.36 11.90 -22.31
N ALA A 322 19.47 12.90 -22.20
CA ALA A 322 18.27 12.78 -21.38
C ALA A 322 17.25 11.76 -21.97
N GLU A 323 17.04 11.82 -23.29
CA GLU A 323 16.15 10.87 -23.98
C GLU A 323 16.70 9.43 -23.90
N LEU A 324 18.03 9.26 -24.09
CA LEU A 324 18.69 7.96 -23.93
C LEU A 324 18.61 7.46 -22.49
N LEU A 325 18.78 8.33 -21.50
CA LEU A 325 18.68 7.97 -20.08
C LEU A 325 17.30 7.42 -19.72
N ILE A 326 16.22 7.99 -20.27
CA ILE A 326 14.85 7.46 -20.06
C ILE A 326 14.72 6.05 -20.63
N LEU A 327 15.23 5.85 -21.84
CA LEU A 327 15.17 4.52 -22.48
C LEU A 327 15.97 3.50 -21.67
N VAL A 328 17.19 3.84 -21.27
CA VAL A 328 18.04 2.98 -20.42
C VAL A 328 17.34 2.69 -19.10
N LEU A 329 16.73 3.69 -18.46
CA LEU A 329 15.99 3.52 -17.22
C LEU A 329 14.79 2.57 -17.40
N ALA A 330 14.02 2.75 -18.48
CA ALA A 330 12.87 1.90 -18.78
C ALA A 330 13.28 0.44 -19.03
N VAL A 331 14.36 0.21 -19.80
CA VAL A 331 14.89 -1.14 -20.06
C VAL A 331 15.46 -1.74 -18.77
N THR A 332 16.18 -0.97 -17.98
CA THR A 332 16.74 -1.44 -16.70
C THR A 332 15.62 -1.82 -15.72
N GLN A 333 14.58 -1.01 -15.61
CA GLN A 333 13.42 -1.34 -14.76
C GLN A 333 12.69 -2.58 -15.27
N ALA A 334 12.49 -2.72 -16.60
CA ALA A 334 11.90 -3.91 -17.19
C ALA A 334 12.75 -5.16 -16.91
N TRP A 335 14.07 -5.05 -16.98
CA TRP A 335 14.99 -6.13 -16.64
C TRP A 335 14.89 -6.54 -15.17
N PHE A 336 14.86 -5.57 -14.24
CA PHE A 336 14.65 -5.87 -12.82
C PHE A 336 13.29 -6.52 -12.53
N VAL A 337 12.23 -6.11 -13.25
CA VAL A 337 10.92 -6.76 -13.15
C VAL A 337 11.00 -8.22 -13.58
N LEU A 338 11.66 -8.52 -14.71
CA LEU A 338 11.81 -9.91 -15.16
C LEU A 338 12.66 -10.76 -14.20
N GLN A 339 13.72 -10.19 -13.62
CA GLN A 339 14.54 -10.89 -12.63
C GLN A 339 13.87 -11.06 -11.25
N SER A 340 12.80 -10.33 -10.98
CA SER A 340 12.04 -10.48 -9.71
C SER A 340 11.10 -11.69 -9.71
N PHE A 341 10.97 -12.40 -10.84
CA PHE A 341 10.19 -13.63 -10.90
C PHE A 341 11.05 -14.82 -10.43
N GLU A 342 10.60 -15.46 -9.35
CA GLU A 342 11.18 -16.75 -8.92
C GLU A 342 10.96 -17.81 -9.98
N GLN A 343 11.94 -18.67 -10.19
CA GLN A 343 11.86 -19.75 -11.18
C GLN A 343 11.18 -21.00 -10.61
N GLN A 344 11.16 -21.15 -9.28
CA GLN A 344 10.53 -22.28 -8.60
C GLN A 344 9.27 -21.83 -7.87
N ASP A 345 8.22 -22.63 -7.94
CA ASP A 345 6.94 -22.37 -7.29
C ASP A 345 6.83 -23.19 -5.99
N GLU A 346 7.85 -23.10 -5.13
CA GLU A 346 7.87 -23.75 -3.82
C GLU A 346 7.23 -22.86 -2.78
N VAL A 347 5.95 -23.12 -2.49
CA VAL A 347 5.18 -22.36 -1.51
C VAL A 347 4.48 -23.33 -0.57
N ALA A 348 4.63 -23.13 0.75
CA ALA A 348 3.91 -23.89 1.76
C ALA A 348 2.43 -23.49 1.82
N ILE A 349 1.58 -24.47 2.03
CA ILE A 349 0.13 -24.30 2.18
C ILE A 349 -0.22 -24.25 3.66
N THR A 350 -0.69 -23.12 4.16
CA THR A 350 -1.24 -23.02 5.52
C THR A 350 -2.75 -22.87 5.47
N ALA A 351 -3.47 -23.83 6.06
CA ALA A 351 -4.91 -23.79 6.19
C ALA A 351 -5.32 -22.86 7.34
N HIS A 352 -5.92 -21.71 7.01
CA HIS A 352 -6.33 -20.67 7.95
C HIS A 352 -7.51 -21.13 8.80
N ARG A 353 -7.31 -21.28 10.11
CA ARG A 353 -8.27 -21.81 11.08
C ARG A 353 -8.79 -23.20 10.72
N GLY A 354 -7.93 -24.01 10.08
CA GLY A 354 -8.31 -25.19 9.34
C GLY A 354 -8.82 -24.86 7.94
N SER A 355 -9.61 -25.76 7.32
CA SER A 355 -10.27 -25.49 6.03
C SER A 355 -11.55 -24.68 6.24
N ALA A 356 -11.40 -23.41 6.64
CA ALA A 356 -12.49 -22.54 7.10
C ALA A 356 -13.53 -22.20 6.01
N PHE A 357 -13.27 -22.53 4.76
CA PHE A 357 -14.26 -22.42 3.67
C PHE A 357 -15.21 -23.62 3.61
N LYS A 358 -14.80 -24.79 4.07
CA LYS A 358 -15.57 -26.05 3.99
C LYS A 358 -16.19 -26.48 5.32
N ALA A 359 -15.60 -26.06 6.44
CA ALA A 359 -16.05 -26.40 7.78
C ALA A 359 -15.93 -25.18 8.72
N PRO A 360 -16.64 -25.15 9.87
CA PRO A 360 -16.56 -24.04 10.79
C PRO A 360 -15.13 -23.85 11.31
N GLU A 361 -14.64 -22.62 11.25
CA GLU A 361 -13.28 -22.25 11.65
C GLU A 361 -12.93 -22.68 13.07
N ASN A 362 -11.67 -23.05 13.32
CA ASN A 362 -11.15 -23.41 14.64
C ASN A 362 -11.90 -24.60 15.30
N THR A 363 -12.44 -25.53 14.51
CA THR A 363 -13.06 -26.78 14.98
C THR A 363 -12.27 -28.00 14.51
N LEU A 364 -12.49 -29.14 15.16
CA LEU A 364 -11.86 -30.41 14.74
C LEU A 364 -12.26 -30.79 13.31
N SER A 365 -13.51 -30.56 12.92
CA SER A 365 -13.96 -30.78 11.54
C SER A 365 -13.17 -29.95 10.52
N ALA A 366 -12.87 -28.68 10.81
CA ALA A 366 -12.05 -27.85 9.93
C ALA A 366 -10.59 -28.31 9.88
N ILE A 367 -10.04 -28.79 10.98
CA ILE A 367 -8.69 -29.35 11.09
C ILE A 367 -8.57 -30.64 10.25
N GLU A 368 -9.51 -31.57 10.40
CA GLU A 368 -9.54 -32.82 9.64
C GLU A 368 -9.69 -32.56 8.14
N GLN A 369 -10.56 -31.61 7.78
CA GLN A 369 -10.73 -31.20 6.38
C GLN A 369 -9.46 -30.57 5.81
N ALA A 370 -8.70 -29.79 6.59
CA ALA A 370 -7.45 -29.20 6.15
C ALA A 370 -6.37 -30.25 5.84
N VAL A 371 -6.31 -31.32 6.65
CA VAL A 371 -5.44 -32.47 6.38
C VAL A 371 -5.81 -33.14 5.05
N GLN A 372 -7.13 -33.35 4.81
CA GLN A 372 -7.63 -33.95 3.56
C GLN A 372 -7.36 -33.05 2.34
N ASP A 373 -7.38 -31.74 2.52
CA ASP A 373 -7.14 -30.73 1.50
C ASP A 373 -5.64 -30.55 1.17
N GLY A 374 -4.74 -31.29 1.85
CA GLY A 374 -3.31 -31.31 1.57
C GLY A 374 -2.56 -30.10 2.12
N ALA A 375 -2.98 -29.54 3.24
CA ALA A 375 -2.26 -28.45 3.89
C ALA A 375 -0.96 -28.93 4.54
N ASP A 376 0.14 -28.20 4.36
CA ASP A 376 1.42 -28.44 5.03
C ASP A 376 1.36 -28.01 6.50
N TYR A 377 0.69 -26.87 6.75
CA TYR A 377 0.45 -26.32 8.06
C TYR A 377 -1.04 -26.10 8.30
N ILE A 378 -1.46 -26.29 9.52
CA ILE A 378 -2.80 -25.94 9.98
C ILE A 378 -2.68 -24.79 10.98
N GLU A 379 -3.18 -23.62 10.58
CA GLU A 379 -3.22 -22.46 11.45
C GLU A 379 -4.45 -22.53 12.34
N VAL A 380 -4.24 -22.17 13.62
CA VAL A 380 -5.27 -22.12 14.65
C VAL A 380 -5.07 -20.93 15.57
N ASP A 381 -6.15 -20.24 15.88
CA ASP A 381 -6.16 -19.15 16.85
C ASP A 381 -6.34 -19.70 18.27
N VAL A 382 -5.49 -19.34 19.22
CA VAL A 382 -5.56 -19.87 20.58
C VAL A 382 -5.80 -18.76 21.59
N ARG A 383 -6.85 -18.95 22.39
CA ARG A 383 -7.16 -18.19 23.61
C ARG A 383 -7.27 -19.11 24.82
N MET A 384 -7.54 -18.54 26.00
CA MET A 384 -7.62 -19.29 27.26
C MET A 384 -8.97 -19.09 27.92
N THR A 385 -9.58 -20.18 28.39
CA THR A 385 -10.80 -20.16 29.21
C THR A 385 -10.54 -19.67 30.63
N ALA A 386 -11.60 -19.40 31.41
CA ALA A 386 -11.51 -18.95 32.81
C ALA A 386 -10.77 -19.95 33.71
N ASP A 387 -10.89 -21.24 33.45
CA ASP A 387 -10.21 -22.33 34.15
C ASP A 387 -8.80 -22.65 33.60
N GLY A 388 -8.30 -21.80 32.67
CA GLY A 388 -6.91 -21.83 32.20
C GLY A 388 -6.59 -22.87 31.15
N VAL A 389 -7.58 -23.35 30.38
CA VAL A 389 -7.38 -24.29 29.27
C VAL A 389 -7.20 -23.53 27.96
N PRO A 390 -6.13 -23.81 27.17
CA PRO A 390 -5.98 -23.28 25.82
C PRO A 390 -7.00 -23.88 24.86
N VAL A 391 -7.86 -23.04 24.27
CA VAL A 391 -8.93 -23.43 23.34
C VAL A 391 -8.79 -22.68 22.01
N LEU A 392 -9.35 -23.23 20.95
CA LEU A 392 -9.36 -22.60 19.64
C LEU A 392 -10.46 -21.55 19.56
N TRP A 393 -10.05 -20.29 19.47
CA TRP A 393 -10.98 -19.18 19.40
C TRP A 393 -10.33 -17.92 18.84
N HIS A 394 -10.93 -17.35 17.78
CA HIS A 394 -10.37 -16.15 17.15
C HIS A 394 -10.84 -14.85 17.81
N ASP A 395 -12.16 -14.66 17.89
CA ASP A 395 -12.77 -13.37 18.21
C ASP A 395 -12.41 -12.88 19.63
N SER A 396 -12.46 -11.59 19.84
CA SER A 396 -12.29 -10.98 21.17
C SER A 396 -13.52 -11.18 22.06
N ASP A 397 -14.68 -11.50 21.45
CA ASP A 397 -15.94 -11.81 22.16
C ASP A 397 -16.60 -13.08 21.60
N MET A 398 -17.73 -13.49 22.20
CA MET A 398 -18.43 -14.71 21.83
C MET A 398 -19.67 -14.50 20.93
N ARG A 399 -19.92 -13.28 20.46
CA ARG A 399 -21.18 -12.92 19.78
C ARG A 399 -21.41 -13.65 18.47
N ARG A 400 -20.39 -13.74 17.63
CA ARG A 400 -20.53 -14.29 16.28
C ARG A 400 -20.83 -15.79 16.29
N VAL A 401 -20.13 -16.55 17.10
CA VAL A 401 -20.25 -18.02 17.12
C VAL A 401 -21.28 -18.47 18.12
N PHE A 402 -21.27 -17.94 19.34
CA PHE A 402 -22.20 -18.38 20.40
C PHE A 402 -23.42 -17.48 20.60
N GLY A 403 -23.48 -16.31 19.94
CA GLY A 403 -24.57 -15.34 20.15
C GLY A 403 -24.52 -14.64 21.52
N LEU A 404 -23.43 -14.76 22.27
CA LEU A 404 -23.30 -14.29 23.65
C LEU A 404 -22.37 -13.06 23.73
N ALA A 405 -22.69 -12.14 24.63
CA ALA A 405 -21.75 -11.11 25.05
C ALA A 405 -20.71 -11.69 26.02
N GLY A 406 -19.52 -11.07 26.09
CA GLY A 406 -18.42 -11.50 26.94
C GLY A 406 -17.34 -12.25 26.17
N LYS A 407 -16.25 -12.59 26.85
CA LYS A 407 -15.06 -13.21 26.29
C LYS A 407 -15.02 -14.70 26.61
N ILE A 408 -14.27 -15.46 25.81
CA ILE A 408 -14.03 -16.88 26.11
C ILE A 408 -13.28 -17.07 27.44
N SER A 409 -12.51 -16.06 27.89
CA SER A 409 -11.84 -16.04 29.18
C SER A 409 -12.75 -15.85 30.38
N ASP A 410 -14.04 -15.53 30.15
CA ASP A 410 -15.03 -15.33 31.23
C ASP A 410 -15.74 -16.64 31.60
N ILE A 411 -15.63 -17.70 30.78
CA ILE A 411 -16.31 -18.98 30.95
C ILE A 411 -15.33 -20.16 31.06
N SER A 412 -15.74 -21.23 31.73
CA SER A 412 -14.97 -22.48 31.83
C SER A 412 -15.01 -23.27 30.52
N LEU A 413 -14.09 -24.23 30.35
CA LEU A 413 -14.12 -25.17 29.23
C LEU A 413 -15.43 -25.97 29.18
N GLU A 414 -15.94 -26.39 30.33
CA GLU A 414 -17.23 -27.15 30.42
C GLU A 414 -18.38 -26.29 29.88
N GLU A 415 -18.47 -25.03 30.29
CA GLU A 415 -19.48 -24.11 29.81
C GLU A 415 -19.29 -23.81 28.30
N ALA A 416 -18.08 -23.58 27.83
CA ALA A 416 -17.78 -23.35 26.41
C ALA A 416 -18.20 -24.58 25.56
N ARG A 417 -17.94 -25.79 26.04
CA ARG A 417 -18.32 -27.06 25.37
C ARG A 417 -19.83 -27.39 25.42
N SER A 418 -20.58 -26.78 26.31
CA SER A 418 -22.04 -26.89 26.30
C SER A 418 -22.70 -26.13 25.14
N ARG A 419 -21.92 -25.27 24.44
CA ARG A 419 -22.36 -24.42 23.32
C ARG A 419 -22.08 -25.07 21.99
N ASP A 420 -22.91 -24.76 21.00
CA ASP A 420 -22.73 -25.19 19.61
C ASP A 420 -21.77 -24.21 18.88
N ALA A 421 -20.67 -24.74 18.42
CA ALA A 421 -19.65 -23.97 17.70
C ALA A 421 -19.75 -24.10 16.17
N GLY A 422 -20.70 -24.86 15.63
CA GLY A 422 -20.77 -25.18 14.20
C GLY A 422 -22.03 -24.74 13.49
N SER A 423 -23.18 -24.66 14.15
CA SER A 423 -24.48 -24.34 13.51
C SER A 423 -24.51 -22.97 12.81
N TRP A 424 -23.71 -22.01 13.24
CA TRP A 424 -23.58 -20.72 12.58
C TRP A 424 -23.00 -20.83 11.15
N PHE A 425 -22.18 -21.87 10.89
CA PHE A 425 -21.61 -22.14 9.59
C PHE A 425 -22.60 -22.90 8.68
N GLY A 426 -23.31 -23.89 9.26
CA GLY A 426 -24.31 -24.62 8.53
C GLY A 426 -24.89 -25.79 9.34
N PRO A 427 -26.13 -26.26 9.01
CA PRO A 427 -26.83 -27.31 9.78
C PRO A 427 -26.07 -28.64 9.88
N ALA A 428 -25.20 -28.94 8.90
CA ALA A 428 -24.41 -30.17 8.89
C ALA A 428 -23.38 -30.23 10.04
N PHE A 429 -23.06 -29.08 10.63
CA PHE A 429 -22.09 -28.95 11.73
C PHE A 429 -22.76 -28.65 13.07
N SER A 430 -24.06 -28.89 13.17
CA SER A 430 -24.79 -28.75 14.43
C SER A 430 -24.25 -29.70 15.48
N GLY A 431 -23.97 -29.16 16.67
CA GLY A 431 -23.38 -29.92 17.77
C GLY A 431 -21.86 -29.98 17.78
N GLU A 432 -21.17 -29.32 16.81
CA GLU A 432 -19.73 -29.11 16.87
C GLU A 432 -19.37 -28.36 18.14
N ARG A 433 -18.26 -28.72 18.77
CA ARG A 433 -17.81 -28.13 20.03
C ARG A 433 -16.50 -27.38 19.87
N ILE A 434 -16.25 -26.45 20.77
CA ILE A 434 -14.96 -25.77 20.84
C ILE A 434 -13.86 -26.82 21.09
N ALA A 435 -12.81 -26.77 20.29
CA ALA A 435 -11.66 -27.64 20.42
C ALA A 435 -10.61 -27.07 21.38
N THR A 436 -9.91 -27.92 22.09
CA THR A 436 -8.72 -27.56 22.86
C THR A 436 -7.48 -27.69 21.98
N LEU A 437 -6.42 -26.96 22.35
CA LEU A 437 -5.12 -27.10 21.65
C LEU A 437 -4.56 -28.53 21.76
N GLU A 438 -4.80 -29.23 22.88
CA GLU A 438 -4.38 -30.61 23.08
C GLU A 438 -5.02 -31.57 22.07
N GLU A 439 -6.33 -31.41 21.81
CA GLU A 439 -7.06 -32.20 20.81
C GLU A 439 -6.51 -31.96 19.41
N VAL A 440 -6.20 -30.71 19.07
CA VAL A 440 -5.64 -30.35 17.75
C VAL A 440 -4.23 -30.91 17.56
N ILE A 441 -3.36 -30.80 18.56
CA ILE A 441 -2.02 -31.43 18.52
C ILE A 441 -2.15 -32.93 18.24
N SER A 442 -3.11 -33.59 18.90
CA SER A 442 -3.36 -35.01 18.72
C SER A 442 -3.91 -35.35 17.32
N ALA A 443 -4.85 -34.53 16.81
CA ALA A 443 -5.48 -34.73 15.51
C ALA A 443 -4.53 -34.51 14.31
N THR A 444 -3.55 -33.60 14.45
CA THR A 444 -2.60 -33.22 13.39
C THR A 444 -1.33 -34.05 13.41
N ARG A 445 -1.03 -34.77 14.49
CA ARG A 445 0.21 -35.54 14.69
C ARG A 445 0.50 -36.48 13.51
N GLY A 446 1.69 -36.28 12.89
CA GLY A 446 2.14 -37.06 11.75
C GLY A 446 1.41 -36.83 10.43
N LYS A 447 0.47 -35.87 10.38
CA LYS A 447 -0.33 -35.55 9.19
C LYS A 447 -0.06 -34.14 8.64
N ALA A 448 0.06 -33.14 9.52
CA ALA A 448 0.35 -31.75 9.17
C ALA A 448 1.07 -31.07 10.33
N LYS A 449 1.80 -29.99 10.04
CA LYS A 449 2.46 -29.14 11.03
C LYS A 449 1.47 -28.13 11.59
N LEU A 450 1.77 -27.59 12.78
CA LEU A 450 0.93 -26.59 13.43
C LEU A 450 1.46 -25.18 13.24
N TYR A 451 0.53 -24.25 13.09
CA TYR A 451 0.77 -22.82 13.04
C TYR A 451 -0.14 -22.15 14.07
N VAL A 452 0.38 -21.89 15.28
CA VAL A 452 -0.41 -21.49 16.45
C VAL A 452 -0.37 -19.96 16.60
N ASP A 453 -1.46 -19.28 16.25
CA ASP A 453 -1.62 -17.84 16.48
C ASP A 453 -2.11 -17.57 17.91
N ILE A 454 -1.21 -17.11 18.76
CA ILE A 454 -1.51 -16.80 20.15
C ILE A 454 -2.16 -15.42 20.25
N LYS A 455 -3.43 -15.41 20.70
CA LYS A 455 -4.22 -14.19 20.93
C LYS A 455 -4.16 -13.78 22.41
N PRO A 456 -3.22 -12.91 22.79
CA PRO A 456 -3.09 -12.51 24.18
C PRO A 456 -4.33 -11.73 24.64
N ASP A 457 -4.74 -11.97 25.87
CA ASP A 457 -5.76 -11.20 26.57
C ASP A 457 -5.15 -10.65 27.88
N PRO A 458 -5.25 -9.34 28.17
CA PRO A 458 -4.80 -8.77 29.43
C PRO A 458 -5.43 -9.46 30.66
N ASP A 459 -6.67 -9.94 30.53
CA ASP A 459 -7.41 -10.60 31.60
C ASP A 459 -7.01 -12.08 31.78
N SER A 460 -6.23 -12.64 30.82
CA SER A 460 -5.76 -14.04 30.86
C SER A 460 -4.23 -14.12 30.75
N PRO A 461 -3.48 -13.64 31.75
CA PRO A 461 -2.03 -13.68 31.72
C PRO A 461 -1.53 -15.14 31.80
N GLY A 462 -0.56 -15.50 30.98
CA GLY A 462 0.06 -16.82 31.02
C GLY A 462 -0.23 -17.73 29.83
N LEU A 463 -1.10 -17.34 28.89
CA LEU A 463 -1.45 -18.14 27.71
C LEU A 463 -0.20 -18.65 26.96
N THR A 464 0.77 -17.80 26.64
CA THR A 464 2.01 -18.22 25.97
C THR A 464 2.75 -19.34 26.70
N ARG A 465 2.82 -19.28 28.05
CA ARG A 465 3.47 -20.33 28.85
C ARG A 465 2.69 -21.64 28.80
N LYS A 466 1.37 -21.56 28.85
CA LYS A 466 0.50 -22.73 28.75
C LYS A 466 0.62 -23.41 27.38
N VAL A 467 0.59 -22.63 26.30
CA VAL A 467 0.75 -23.15 24.93
C VAL A 467 2.10 -23.83 24.76
N VAL A 468 3.21 -23.14 25.10
CA VAL A 468 4.55 -23.72 24.97
C VAL A 468 4.72 -24.96 25.86
N GLY A 469 4.24 -24.91 27.11
CA GLY A 469 4.30 -26.06 28.01
C GLY A 469 3.53 -27.28 27.46
N LEU A 470 2.37 -27.06 26.84
CA LEU A 470 1.60 -28.13 26.21
C LEU A 470 2.30 -28.73 25.00
N LEU A 471 2.91 -27.89 24.13
CA LEU A 471 3.72 -28.36 23.00
C LEU A 471 4.91 -29.22 23.46
N GLN A 472 5.60 -28.81 24.54
CA GLN A 472 6.69 -29.59 25.14
C GLN A 472 6.19 -30.93 25.71
N GLN A 473 5.10 -30.91 26.49
CA GLN A 473 4.53 -32.11 27.11
C GLN A 473 4.04 -33.14 26.08
N MET A 474 3.56 -32.67 24.94
CA MET A 474 3.03 -33.53 23.88
C MET A 474 4.07 -33.84 22.78
N ASP A 475 5.33 -33.47 22.96
CA ASP A 475 6.39 -33.65 21.94
C ASP A 475 5.97 -33.11 20.56
N ALA A 476 5.47 -31.86 20.54
CA ALA A 476 4.93 -31.18 19.37
C ALA A 476 5.67 -29.87 19.05
N VAL A 477 6.87 -29.68 19.58
CA VAL A 477 7.70 -28.49 19.33
C VAL A 477 8.22 -28.48 17.90
N ASP A 478 8.73 -29.62 17.45
CA ASP A 478 9.29 -29.74 16.10
C ASP A 478 8.22 -29.55 15.02
N GLY A 479 8.52 -28.67 14.06
CA GLY A 479 7.60 -28.31 12.98
C GLY A 479 6.45 -27.38 13.39
N THR A 480 6.34 -26.99 14.67
CA THR A 480 5.34 -25.99 15.09
C THR A 480 5.88 -24.57 14.95
N VAL A 481 5.04 -23.70 14.39
CA VAL A 481 5.28 -22.27 14.26
C VAL A 481 4.38 -21.54 15.26
N ILE A 482 4.96 -20.67 16.09
CA ILE A 482 4.21 -19.74 16.94
C ILE A 482 4.04 -18.41 16.22
N ALA A 483 2.82 -17.99 16.01
CA ALA A 483 2.48 -16.69 15.45
C ALA A 483 1.85 -15.77 16.49
N ALA A 484 2.02 -14.48 16.33
CA ALA A 484 1.31 -13.47 17.09
C ALA A 484 1.42 -12.10 16.40
N ALA A 485 0.43 -11.24 16.63
CA ALA A 485 0.54 -9.82 16.29
C ALA A 485 1.41 -9.05 17.29
N GLU A 486 1.63 -9.59 18.48
CA GLU A 486 2.30 -8.95 19.59
C GLU A 486 3.73 -9.51 19.75
N TRP A 487 4.72 -8.68 19.47
CA TRP A 487 6.13 -9.08 19.53
C TRP A 487 6.55 -9.72 20.87
N TYR A 488 6.06 -9.22 22.00
CA TYR A 488 6.41 -9.75 23.32
C TYR A 488 5.96 -11.21 23.53
N VAL A 489 4.92 -11.66 22.82
CA VAL A 489 4.45 -13.05 22.83
C VAL A 489 5.50 -13.94 22.20
N LEU A 490 6.01 -13.57 21.03
CA LEU A 490 7.05 -14.30 20.29
C LEU A 490 8.36 -14.36 21.09
N ALA A 491 8.79 -13.22 21.63
CA ALA A 491 9.97 -13.16 22.50
C ALA A 491 9.83 -14.02 23.75
N LYS A 492 8.63 -14.13 24.31
CA LYS A 492 8.34 -15.01 25.46
C LYS A 492 8.33 -16.48 25.04
N ALA A 493 7.72 -16.83 23.92
CA ALA A 493 7.69 -18.20 23.40
C ALA A 493 9.12 -18.71 23.15
N ARG A 494 9.95 -17.95 22.45
CA ARG A 494 11.36 -18.29 22.16
C ARG A 494 12.23 -18.41 23.43
N ARG A 495 11.96 -17.61 24.47
CA ARG A 495 12.66 -17.77 25.77
C ARG A 495 12.28 -19.04 26.50
N LEU A 496 11.04 -19.51 26.34
CA LEU A 496 10.55 -20.75 26.96
C LEU A 496 11.01 -21.99 26.19
N GLU A 497 11.07 -21.88 24.86
CA GLU A 497 11.47 -22.94 23.96
C GLU A 497 12.19 -22.36 22.72
N PRO A 498 13.54 -22.36 22.71
CA PRO A 498 14.33 -21.79 21.62
C PRO A 498 14.20 -22.50 20.27
N ALA A 499 13.74 -23.76 20.25
CA ALA A 499 13.56 -24.54 19.03
C ALA A 499 12.29 -24.15 18.25
N LEU A 500 11.34 -23.43 18.86
CA LEU A 500 10.13 -22.98 18.19
C LEU A 500 10.45 -21.92 17.15
N LYS A 501 9.97 -22.13 15.92
CA LYS A 501 9.92 -21.08 14.91
C LYS A 501 8.85 -20.04 15.26
N THR A 502 9.11 -18.79 14.95
CA THR A 502 8.25 -17.66 15.32
C THR A 502 7.89 -16.82 14.11
N THR A 503 6.61 -16.44 13.98
CA THR A 503 6.11 -15.55 12.92
C THR A 503 5.48 -14.30 13.52
N LEU A 504 5.97 -13.12 13.14
CA LEU A 504 5.33 -11.85 13.47
C LEU A 504 4.24 -11.54 12.46
N LEU A 505 2.98 -11.49 12.90
CA LEU A 505 1.84 -11.08 12.06
C LEU A 505 1.74 -9.56 12.04
N ALA A 506 2.18 -8.93 10.94
CA ALA A 506 2.28 -7.49 10.82
C ALA A 506 1.39 -6.92 9.72
N GLN A 507 1.00 -5.65 9.89
CA GLN A 507 0.30 -4.86 8.86
C GLN A 507 1.28 -4.04 8.03
N PHE A 508 2.43 -3.66 8.59
CA PHE A 508 3.47 -2.84 7.96
C PHE A 508 4.85 -3.19 8.50
N ILE A 509 5.85 -3.03 7.66
CA ILE A 509 7.25 -3.10 8.02
C ILE A 509 7.77 -1.67 8.18
N VAL A 510 8.41 -1.41 9.34
CA VAL A 510 9.03 -0.11 9.66
C VAL A 510 10.45 -0.37 10.15
N GLY A 511 11.41 -0.27 9.27
CA GLY A 511 12.82 -0.44 9.62
C GLY A 511 13.44 -1.77 9.14
N PRO A 512 14.71 -2.01 9.44
CA PRO A 512 15.43 -3.18 8.97
C PRO A 512 14.99 -4.45 9.70
N LEU A 513 14.65 -5.48 8.94
CA LEU A 513 14.19 -6.78 9.44
C LEU A 513 15.32 -7.60 10.08
N TRP A 514 16.58 -7.42 9.64
CA TRP A 514 17.74 -8.17 10.14
C TRP A 514 18.12 -7.89 11.60
N GLU A 515 17.53 -6.90 12.23
CA GLU A 515 17.71 -6.63 13.66
C GLU A 515 16.64 -7.29 14.54
N GLN A 516 15.73 -8.07 13.93
CA GLN A 516 14.61 -8.67 14.63
C GLN A 516 14.89 -10.12 15.03
N SER A 517 14.23 -10.56 16.09
CA SER A 517 14.40 -11.90 16.66
C SER A 517 13.18 -12.79 16.39
N PHE A 518 12.65 -12.77 15.17
CA PHE A 518 11.66 -13.71 14.67
C PHE A 518 12.18 -14.40 13.41
N ASP A 519 11.64 -15.58 13.08
CA ASP A 519 12.09 -16.37 11.94
C ASP A 519 11.31 -16.03 10.66
N ASN A 520 10.03 -15.71 10.78
CA ASN A 520 9.14 -15.47 9.65
C ASN A 520 8.33 -14.19 9.84
N LEU A 521 8.01 -13.53 8.74
CA LEU A 521 7.17 -12.35 8.69
C LEU A 521 5.83 -12.67 8.03
N GLY A 522 4.72 -12.57 8.75
CA GLY A 522 3.36 -12.71 8.21
C GLY A 522 2.77 -11.36 7.81
N LEU A 523 2.55 -11.12 6.51
CA LEU A 523 1.95 -9.89 6.01
C LEU A 523 0.57 -10.10 5.39
N ARG A 524 -0.31 -9.12 5.62
CA ARG A 524 -1.59 -9.08 4.93
C ARG A 524 -1.39 -8.90 3.42
N GLN A 525 -2.19 -9.63 2.59
CA GLN A 525 -2.04 -9.69 1.13
C GLN A 525 -1.94 -8.32 0.43
N ASN A 526 -2.60 -7.28 0.94
CA ASN A 526 -2.56 -5.94 0.34
C ASN A 526 -1.28 -5.14 0.70
N ARG A 527 -0.35 -5.74 1.43
CA ARG A 527 0.94 -5.14 1.86
C ARG A 527 2.15 -5.86 1.28
N VAL A 528 1.93 -7.01 0.67
CA VAL A 528 2.99 -7.77 0.01
C VAL A 528 3.28 -7.17 -1.36
N THR A 529 4.55 -6.86 -1.57
CA THR A 529 5.11 -6.35 -2.83
C THR A 529 6.39 -7.11 -3.15
N PRO A 530 6.87 -7.12 -4.39
CA PRO A 530 8.18 -7.72 -4.71
C PRO A 530 9.33 -7.19 -3.85
N THR A 531 9.24 -5.90 -3.49
CA THR A 531 10.25 -5.28 -2.61
C THR A 531 10.20 -5.83 -1.20
N THR A 532 8.99 -6.07 -0.64
CA THR A 532 8.86 -6.65 0.71
C THR A 532 9.34 -8.08 0.74
N VAL A 533 9.06 -8.90 -0.29
CA VAL A 533 9.60 -10.25 -0.43
C VAL A 533 11.13 -10.23 -0.42
N ALA A 534 11.74 -9.45 -1.32
CA ALA A 534 13.19 -9.35 -1.42
C ALA A 534 13.86 -8.80 -0.15
N GLN A 535 13.21 -7.91 0.60
CA GLN A 535 13.73 -7.41 1.87
C GLN A 535 13.67 -8.46 2.97
N THR A 536 12.61 -9.26 3.02
CA THR A 536 12.44 -10.34 4.01
C THR A 536 13.48 -11.43 3.77
N HIS A 537 13.67 -11.87 2.52
CA HIS A 537 14.67 -12.87 2.17
C HIS A 537 16.12 -12.39 2.42
N ARG A 538 16.43 -11.09 2.19
CA ARG A 538 17.75 -10.54 2.55
C ARG A 538 18.04 -10.53 4.05
N ALA A 539 17.01 -10.61 4.86
CA ALA A 539 17.12 -10.73 6.30
C ALA A 539 17.17 -12.19 6.78
N ASP A 540 17.25 -13.14 5.85
CA ASP A 540 17.20 -14.60 6.09
C ASP A 540 15.91 -15.05 6.79
N ASN A 541 14.79 -14.35 6.50
CA ASN A 541 13.47 -14.63 7.04
C ASN A 541 12.53 -15.10 5.92
N GLU A 542 11.55 -15.95 6.25
CA GLU A 542 10.47 -16.35 5.34
C GLU A 542 9.33 -15.32 5.35
N LEU A 543 8.69 -15.08 4.19
CA LEU A 543 7.51 -14.23 4.06
C LEU A 543 6.25 -15.07 3.90
N HIS A 544 5.35 -14.97 4.87
CA HIS A 544 4.03 -15.58 4.88
C HIS A 544 2.96 -14.55 4.51
N VAL A 545 2.03 -14.89 3.63
CA VAL A 545 0.96 -13.98 3.20
C VAL A 545 -0.41 -14.45 3.64
N TRP A 546 -1.24 -13.56 4.23
CA TRP A 546 -2.57 -13.86 4.75
C TRP A 546 -3.62 -12.79 4.46
N THR A 547 -4.92 -13.07 4.40
CA THR A 547 -5.55 -14.33 4.03
C THR A 547 -5.83 -14.29 2.55
N VAL A 548 -5.40 -15.30 1.79
CA VAL A 548 -5.45 -15.30 0.32
C VAL A 548 -6.41 -16.40 -0.15
N ASN A 549 -7.59 -16.02 -0.66
CA ASN A 549 -8.67 -16.95 -0.99
C ASN A 549 -9.01 -17.04 -2.48
N SER A 550 -8.50 -16.15 -3.32
CA SER A 550 -8.75 -16.21 -4.75
C SER A 550 -7.59 -16.88 -5.50
N PRO A 551 -7.87 -17.79 -6.45
CA PRO A 551 -6.83 -18.46 -7.25
C PRO A 551 -5.89 -17.49 -7.95
N ARG A 552 -6.43 -16.34 -8.42
CA ARG A 552 -5.65 -15.28 -9.05
C ARG A 552 -4.65 -14.64 -8.07
N ALA A 553 -5.08 -14.36 -6.83
CA ALA A 553 -4.18 -13.80 -5.82
C ALA A 553 -3.14 -14.85 -5.38
N MET A 554 -3.52 -16.11 -5.23
CA MET A 554 -2.61 -17.21 -4.95
C MET A 554 -1.51 -17.29 -6.02
N SER A 555 -1.89 -17.36 -7.31
CA SER A 555 -0.95 -17.41 -8.43
C SER A 555 -0.01 -16.19 -8.43
N ARG A 556 -0.52 -15.00 -8.15
CA ARG A 556 0.29 -13.77 -8.07
C ARG A 556 1.32 -13.82 -6.94
N PHE A 557 0.97 -14.34 -5.75
CA PHE A 557 1.90 -14.40 -4.63
C PHE A 557 2.94 -15.50 -4.80
N ILE A 558 2.56 -16.62 -5.42
CA ILE A 558 3.53 -17.65 -5.88
C ILE A 558 4.56 -16.99 -6.83
N ASP A 559 4.08 -16.19 -7.80
CA ASP A 559 4.98 -15.49 -8.75
C ASP A 559 5.89 -14.47 -8.08
N MET A 560 5.51 -13.91 -6.94
CA MET A 560 6.32 -12.99 -6.15
C MET A 560 7.37 -13.71 -5.28
N GLY A 561 7.32 -15.04 -5.18
CA GLY A 561 8.24 -15.84 -4.37
C GLY A 561 7.96 -15.72 -2.86
N VAL A 562 6.69 -15.72 -2.44
CA VAL A 562 6.37 -15.85 -1.00
C VAL A 562 6.58 -17.29 -0.56
N ASP A 563 7.01 -17.49 0.69
CA ASP A 563 7.36 -18.82 1.20
C ASP A 563 6.14 -19.60 1.70
N ASN A 564 5.08 -18.90 2.13
CA ASN A 564 3.89 -19.52 2.66
C ASN A 564 2.63 -18.70 2.34
N ILE A 565 1.55 -19.38 1.96
CA ILE A 565 0.24 -18.78 1.72
C ILE A 565 -0.78 -19.33 2.73
N ILE A 566 -1.30 -18.43 3.57
CA ILE A 566 -2.33 -18.72 4.55
C ILE A 566 -3.69 -18.45 3.90
N THR A 567 -4.53 -19.51 3.80
CA THR A 567 -5.79 -19.49 3.04
C THR A 567 -6.91 -20.26 3.71
N ASP A 568 -8.16 -19.79 3.55
CA ASP A 568 -9.38 -20.55 3.94
C ASP A 568 -9.67 -21.71 2.95
N ARG A 569 -8.92 -21.78 1.82
CA ARG A 569 -9.16 -22.73 0.72
C ARG A 569 -7.90 -23.53 0.36
N PRO A 570 -7.36 -24.32 1.27
CA PRO A 570 -6.11 -25.04 1.05
C PRO A 570 -6.16 -25.97 -0.17
N ALA A 571 -7.26 -26.68 -0.42
CA ALA A 571 -7.43 -27.52 -1.59
C ALA A 571 -7.25 -26.77 -2.93
N VAL A 572 -7.75 -25.53 -3.01
CA VAL A 572 -7.61 -24.69 -4.22
C VAL A 572 -6.16 -24.31 -4.46
N LEU A 573 -5.40 -24.03 -3.40
CA LEU A 573 -3.98 -23.73 -3.50
C LEU A 573 -3.17 -24.98 -3.89
N ALA A 574 -3.50 -26.14 -3.29
CA ALA A 574 -2.86 -27.41 -3.61
C ALA A 574 -3.06 -27.78 -5.09
N GLU A 575 -4.30 -27.67 -5.58
CA GLU A 575 -4.62 -27.92 -7.00
C GLU A 575 -3.86 -26.93 -7.92
N LEU A 576 -3.80 -25.65 -7.56
CA LEU A 576 -3.08 -24.65 -8.32
C LEU A 576 -1.57 -24.96 -8.42
N LEU A 577 -0.94 -25.35 -7.32
CA LEU A 577 0.48 -25.73 -7.29
C LEU A 577 0.75 -26.98 -8.13
N GLU A 578 -0.14 -27.98 -8.08
CA GLU A 578 -0.01 -29.17 -8.91
C GLU A 578 -0.15 -28.86 -10.40
N GLN A 579 -1.10 -28.01 -10.79
CA GLN A 579 -1.24 -27.54 -12.17
C GLN A 579 0.04 -26.83 -12.65
N ARG A 580 0.65 -26.01 -11.79
CA ARG A 580 1.87 -25.23 -12.12
C ARG A 580 3.11 -26.12 -12.24
N ARG A 581 3.23 -27.20 -11.47
CA ARG A 581 4.32 -28.19 -11.58
C ARG A 581 4.33 -28.88 -12.94
N GLY A 582 3.19 -28.99 -13.60
CA GLY A 582 3.08 -29.57 -14.94
C GLY A 582 3.47 -28.63 -16.08
N LEU A 583 3.72 -27.33 -15.81
CA LEU A 583 4.05 -26.34 -16.84
C LEU A 583 5.55 -26.35 -17.17
N THR A 584 5.86 -26.09 -18.46
CA THR A 584 7.23 -25.78 -18.89
C THR A 584 7.66 -24.39 -18.40
N ASP A 585 8.97 -24.11 -18.37
CA ASP A 585 9.51 -22.80 -17.99
C ASP A 585 8.91 -21.64 -18.82
N ALA A 586 8.65 -21.88 -20.10
CA ALA A 586 8.04 -20.89 -21.00
C ALA A 586 6.57 -20.62 -20.63
N GLU A 587 5.78 -21.65 -20.38
CA GLU A 587 4.39 -21.55 -19.94
C GLU A 587 4.29 -20.86 -18.57
N LEU A 588 5.20 -21.23 -17.65
CA LEU A 588 5.27 -20.63 -16.33
C LEU A 588 5.59 -19.13 -16.43
N LEU A 589 6.54 -18.73 -17.27
CA LEU A 589 6.85 -17.33 -17.51
C LEU A 589 5.65 -16.57 -18.09
N VAL A 590 4.89 -17.15 -19.01
CA VAL A 590 3.64 -16.55 -19.53
C VAL A 590 2.63 -16.32 -18.42
N VAL A 591 2.43 -17.29 -17.54
CA VAL A 591 1.53 -17.16 -16.38
C VAL A 591 1.99 -16.02 -15.46
N LYS A 592 3.28 -15.98 -15.12
CA LYS A 592 3.89 -14.94 -14.25
C LYS A 592 3.72 -13.54 -14.85
N LEU A 593 4.02 -13.38 -16.12
CA LEU A 593 3.87 -12.11 -16.84
C LEU A 593 2.40 -11.65 -16.94
N ARG A 594 1.49 -12.59 -17.21
CA ARG A 594 0.05 -12.30 -17.24
C ARG A 594 -0.46 -11.81 -15.88
N ASN A 595 0.03 -12.40 -14.79
CA ASN A 595 -0.33 -11.99 -13.44
C ASN A 595 0.27 -10.63 -13.07
N TRP A 596 1.47 -10.33 -13.55
CA TRP A 596 2.12 -9.03 -13.36
C TRP A 596 1.39 -7.90 -14.09
N LEU A 597 0.89 -8.16 -15.32
CA LEU A 597 0.16 -7.19 -16.11
C LEU A 597 -1.27 -6.92 -15.60
N ARG A 598 -1.81 -7.77 -14.76
CA ARG A 598 -3.18 -7.68 -14.21
C ARG A 598 -3.21 -7.12 -12.81
#